data_79d309c04be10399c3097c1a93663690
#
_entry.id   79d309c04be10399c3097c1a93663690
#
_cell.length_a   1.000
_cell.length_b   1.000
_cell.length_c   1.000
_cell.angle_alpha   90.00
_cell.angle_beta   90.00
_cell.angle_gamma   90.00
#
_symmetry.space_group_name_H-M   'P 1'
#
loop_
_entity.id
_entity.type
_entity.pdbx_description
1 polymer ?
#
loop_
_entity_poly.entity_id
_entity_poly.type
_entity_poly.pdbx_seq_one_letter_code
_entity_poly.pdbx_strand_id
1 'polypeptide(L)'
;MPVIDVNGIQLHYEEAGEGEPVVMIQGTGAGRTVWQLHQVPALTAVGFRVITLDNRGIPPTSECPEGFTLQDMVGDVAGLIEYLGIGPCRVVGTSLGAFVTQELALSRPDLVRQAVLIATRGRTDALRAALTRAEIELYDAGVELPVRYAAVVRALKSLSPRTLDNEAAMADWLDLFELSPAGGPGHRAQMDLSTLDHRLEAYRGIRVPCQVIAFADDLITPPHLAREVADAIPGAEYELIEGCGHYGYLEDPTTVNKAMVEFLTGTAAH
;
A
#
# COMPACT_ATOMS: atom_id res chain seq x y z
N MET A 1 18.45 -10.12 -7.83
CA MET A 1 17.27 -9.96 -6.97
C MET A 1 16.80 -11.35 -6.57
N PRO A 2 16.59 -11.60 -5.29
CA PRO A 2 16.13 -12.91 -4.85
C PRO A 2 14.69 -13.16 -5.32
N VAL A 3 14.41 -14.43 -5.62
CA VAL A 3 13.11 -14.97 -6.05
C VAL A 3 12.83 -16.18 -5.20
N ILE A 4 11.60 -16.32 -4.74
CA ILE A 4 11.15 -17.53 -4.03
C ILE A 4 9.90 -18.11 -4.67
N ASP A 5 9.76 -19.42 -4.60
CA ASP A 5 8.50 -20.11 -4.89
C ASP A 5 7.66 -20.14 -3.61
N VAL A 6 6.57 -19.42 -3.60
CA VAL A 6 5.67 -19.30 -2.44
C VAL A 6 4.22 -19.22 -2.89
N ASN A 7 3.34 -19.90 -2.19
CA ASN A 7 1.89 -19.84 -2.45
C ASN A 7 1.51 -20.00 -3.94
N GLY A 8 2.26 -20.85 -4.67
CA GLY A 8 2.03 -21.16 -6.09
C GLY A 8 2.53 -20.11 -7.08
N ILE A 9 3.32 -19.13 -6.66
CA ILE A 9 3.92 -18.11 -7.52
C ILE A 9 5.42 -17.98 -7.31
N GLN A 10 6.09 -17.35 -8.28
CA GLN A 10 7.44 -16.82 -8.12
C GLN A 10 7.34 -15.39 -7.61
N LEU A 11 7.72 -15.17 -6.36
CA LEU A 11 7.70 -13.88 -5.70
C LEU A 11 9.08 -13.25 -5.70
N HIS A 12 9.16 -12.04 -6.22
CA HIS A 12 10.38 -11.22 -6.20
C HIS A 12 10.38 -10.28 -5.01
N TYR A 13 11.51 -10.22 -4.29
CA TYR A 13 11.70 -9.31 -3.17
C TYR A 13 13.11 -8.73 -3.16
N GLU A 14 13.32 -7.75 -2.31
CA GLU A 14 14.60 -7.09 -2.10
C GLU A 14 14.76 -6.75 -0.61
N GLU A 15 16.00 -6.77 -0.13
CA GLU A 15 16.34 -6.46 1.24
C GLU A 15 17.34 -5.31 1.31
N ALA A 16 17.18 -4.45 2.30
CA ALA A 16 18.09 -3.35 2.60
C ALA A 16 18.26 -3.16 4.11
N GLY A 17 19.45 -2.80 4.53
CA GLY A 17 19.78 -2.60 5.94
C GLY A 17 19.94 -3.90 6.73
N GLU A 18 20.13 -3.75 8.03
CA GLU A 18 20.32 -4.85 8.99
C GLU A 18 19.50 -4.56 10.25
N GLY A 19 19.19 -5.59 11.04
CA GLY A 19 18.46 -5.48 12.31
C GLY A 19 17.04 -6.08 12.27
N GLU A 20 16.12 -5.48 13.03
CA GLU A 20 14.73 -5.96 13.13
C GLU A 20 13.99 -5.84 11.78
N PRO A 21 13.26 -6.89 11.35
CA PRO A 21 12.65 -6.90 10.03
C PRO A 21 11.38 -6.03 9.93
N VAL A 22 11.26 -5.34 8.79
CA VAL A 22 10.07 -4.61 8.35
C VAL A 22 9.73 -5.06 6.95
N VAL A 23 8.54 -5.63 6.74
CA VAL A 23 8.02 -6.01 5.41
C VAL A 23 7.14 -4.88 4.89
N MET A 24 7.37 -4.43 3.65
CA MET A 24 6.65 -3.31 3.03
C MET A 24 5.87 -3.75 1.80
N ILE A 25 4.56 -3.53 1.79
CA ILE A 25 3.61 -4.00 0.79
C ILE A 25 3.02 -2.82 0.03
N GLN A 26 3.15 -2.84 -1.30
CA GLN A 26 2.69 -1.77 -2.19
C GLN A 26 1.20 -1.78 -2.47
N GLY A 27 0.70 -0.64 -2.96
CA GLY A 27 -0.64 -0.48 -3.51
C GLY A 27 -0.80 -1.07 -4.91
N THR A 28 -2.01 -0.96 -5.45
CA THR A 28 -2.40 -1.46 -6.78
C THR A 28 -1.48 -0.91 -7.87
N GLY A 29 -0.99 -1.80 -8.72
CA GLY A 29 -0.21 -1.45 -9.90
C GLY A 29 1.21 -0.94 -9.62
N ALA A 30 1.64 -0.86 -8.36
CA ALA A 30 2.96 -0.36 -8.00
C ALA A 30 3.92 -1.50 -7.66
N GLY A 31 5.17 -1.36 -8.12
CA GLY A 31 6.27 -2.24 -7.74
C GLY A 31 7.02 -1.75 -6.49
N ARG A 32 7.85 -2.63 -5.92
CA ARG A 32 8.64 -2.38 -4.70
C ARG A 32 9.55 -1.15 -4.77
N THR A 33 9.97 -0.75 -5.95
CA THR A 33 10.91 0.37 -6.17
C THR A 33 10.41 1.72 -5.66
N VAL A 34 9.10 1.88 -5.53
CA VAL A 34 8.49 3.12 -5.00
C VAL A 34 8.97 3.42 -3.57
N TRP A 35 9.21 2.38 -2.74
CA TRP A 35 9.69 2.54 -1.38
C TRP A 35 11.17 2.97 -1.27
N GLN A 36 11.95 2.71 -2.33
CA GLN A 36 13.40 2.94 -2.34
C GLN A 36 13.76 4.43 -2.25
N LEU A 37 12.86 5.30 -2.69
CA LEU A 37 13.15 6.73 -2.76
C LEU A 37 13.21 7.39 -1.36
N HIS A 38 12.30 7.02 -0.47
CA HIS A 38 12.13 7.70 0.81
C HIS A 38 12.02 6.78 2.04
N GLN A 39 11.18 5.73 1.97
CA GLN A 39 10.84 4.94 3.14
C GLN A 39 11.94 3.96 3.53
N VAL A 40 12.52 3.26 2.55
CA VAL A 40 13.63 2.34 2.80
C VAL A 40 14.82 3.06 3.43
N PRO A 41 15.32 4.21 2.89
CA PRO A 41 16.38 4.96 3.55
C PRO A 41 16.04 5.41 4.97
N ALA A 42 14.81 5.86 5.22
CA ALA A 42 14.41 6.31 6.55
C ALA A 42 14.40 5.17 7.58
N LEU A 43 13.90 3.99 7.21
CA LEU A 43 13.84 2.83 8.09
C LEU A 43 15.23 2.21 8.33
N THR A 44 16.05 2.10 7.28
CA THR A 44 17.42 1.57 7.43
C THR A 44 18.31 2.48 8.26
N ALA A 45 18.11 3.81 8.18
CA ALA A 45 18.83 4.79 8.99
C ALA A 45 18.60 4.62 10.51
N VAL A 46 17.47 4.05 10.90
CA VAL A 46 17.14 3.76 12.31
C VAL A 46 17.35 2.30 12.69
N GLY A 47 18.03 1.51 11.85
CA GLY A 47 18.48 0.16 12.16
C GLY A 47 17.44 -0.93 11.89
N PHE A 48 16.54 -0.72 10.92
CA PHE A 48 15.68 -1.79 10.44
C PHE A 48 16.27 -2.51 9.22
N ARG A 49 16.02 -3.83 9.12
CA ARG A 49 16.15 -4.62 7.91
C ARG A 49 14.82 -4.53 7.16
N VAL A 50 14.81 -3.85 6.04
CA VAL A 50 13.60 -3.60 5.24
C VAL A 50 13.51 -4.61 4.11
N ILE A 51 12.37 -5.29 4.04
CA ILE A 51 12.04 -6.25 2.98
C ILE A 51 10.91 -5.64 2.13
N THR A 52 11.19 -5.41 0.85
CA THR A 52 10.21 -4.94 -0.13
C THR A 52 9.92 -6.03 -1.15
N LEU A 53 8.69 -6.15 -1.60
CA LEU A 53 8.28 -7.18 -2.57
C LEU A 53 7.47 -6.56 -3.71
N ASP A 54 7.51 -7.20 -4.88
CA ASP A 54 6.53 -6.96 -5.92
C ASP A 54 5.33 -7.87 -5.68
N ASN A 55 4.17 -7.28 -5.50
CA ASN A 55 2.94 -8.02 -5.25
C ASN A 55 2.60 -8.97 -6.41
N ARG A 56 1.89 -10.07 -6.13
CA ARG A 56 1.22 -10.89 -7.15
C ARG A 56 0.52 -10.00 -8.17
N GLY A 57 0.75 -10.26 -9.46
CA GLY A 57 0.24 -9.45 -10.55
C GLY A 57 1.19 -8.36 -11.05
N ILE A 58 2.30 -8.10 -10.37
CA ILE A 58 3.27 -7.06 -10.75
C ILE A 58 4.61 -7.70 -11.15
N PRO A 59 5.01 -7.63 -12.42
CA PRO A 59 6.30 -8.14 -12.86
C PRO A 59 7.48 -7.48 -12.10
N PRO A 60 8.54 -8.25 -11.80
CA PRO A 60 8.82 -9.62 -12.26
C PRO A 60 8.17 -10.74 -11.43
N THR A 61 7.39 -10.45 -10.40
CA THR A 61 6.55 -11.45 -9.74
C THR A 61 5.47 -11.99 -10.70
N SER A 62 5.03 -13.23 -10.52
CA SER A 62 4.02 -13.88 -11.37
C SER A 62 2.77 -13.01 -11.58
N GLU A 63 2.36 -12.83 -12.83
CA GLU A 63 1.25 -11.93 -13.20
C GLU A 63 -0.14 -12.47 -12.88
N CYS A 64 -0.32 -13.80 -12.92
CA CYS A 64 -1.59 -14.48 -12.61
C CYS A 64 -2.80 -13.88 -13.37
N PRO A 65 -2.80 -13.92 -14.71
CA PRO A 65 -3.85 -13.30 -15.53
C PRO A 65 -5.25 -13.91 -15.34
N GLU A 66 -5.32 -15.11 -14.78
CA GLU A 66 -6.56 -15.78 -14.39
C GLU A 66 -7.27 -15.15 -13.20
N GLY A 67 -6.63 -14.19 -12.55
CA GLY A 67 -7.12 -13.53 -11.34
C GLY A 67 -6.68 -14.22 -10.05
N PHE A 68 -6.90 -13.54 -8.94
CA PHE A 68 -6.56 -14.00 -7.59
C PHE A 68 -7.37 -13.21 -6.56
N THR A 69 -7.33 -13.68 -5.33
CA THR A 69 -8.05 -13.09 -4.20
C THR A 69 -7.13 -12.27 -3.28
N LEU A 70 -7.72 -11.46 -2.41
CA LEU A 70 -6.96 -10.78 -1.35
C LEU A 70 -6.27 -11.79 -0.41
N GLN A 71 -6.90 -12.95 -0.17
CA GLN A 71 -6.33 -14.02 0.64
C GLN A 71 -5.11 -14.67 -0.02
N ASP A 72 -5.06 -14.76 -1.35
CA ASP A 72 -3.85 -15.21 -2.05
C ASP A 72 -2.69 -14.24 -1.80
N MET A 73 -2.92 -12.93 -1.84
CA MET A 73 -1.90 -11.93 -1.52
C MET A 73 -1.45 -12.00 -0.05
N VAL A 74 -2.39 -12.23 0.88
CA VAL A 74 -2.07 -12.47 2.29
C VAL A 74 -1.20 -13.72 2.44
N GLY A 75 -1.53 -14.80 1.73
CA GLY A 75 -0.74 -16.04 1.68
C GLY A 75 0.68 -15.83 1.14
N ASP A 76 0.84 -14.96 0.13
CA ASP A 76 2.16 -14.62 -0.43
C ASP A 76 3.07 -13.95 0.62
N VAL A 77 2.51 -12.96 1.33
CA VAL A 77 3.25 -12.23 2.37
C VAL A 77 3.56 -13.14 3.57
N ALA A 78 2.59 -13.94 4.01
CA ALA A 78 2.80 -14.91 5.08
C ALA A 78 3.90 -15.92 4.70
N GLY A 79 3.86 -16.45 3.50
CA GLY A 79 4.87 -17.38 2.99
C GLY A 79 6.27 -16.74 2.86
N LEU A 80 6.35 -15.47 2.46
CA LEU A 80 7.63 -14.74 2.45
C LEU A 80 8.21 -14.60 3.87
N ILE A 81 7.38 -14.20 4.84
CA ILE A 81 7.79 -14.06 6.25
C ILE A 81 8.28 -15.42 6.82
N GLU A 82 7.55 -16.50 6.53
CA GLU A 82 7.91 -17.85 6.95
C GLU A 82 9.18 -18.36 6.27
N TYR A 83 9.31 -18.14 4.95
CA TYR A 83 10.51 -18.53 4.20
C TYR A 83 11.78 -17.86 4.74
N LEU A 84 11.69 -16.56 5.06
CA LEU A 84 12.81 -15.82 5.63
C LEU A 84 13.03 -16.09 7.12
N GLY A 85 12.10 -16.76 7.81
CA GLY A 85 12.17 -17.04 9.25
C GLY A 85 12.18 -15.79 10.12
N ILE A 86 11.50 -14.71 9.69
CA ILE A 86 11.55 -13.38 10.32
C ILE A 86 10.32 -13.02 11.17
N GLY A 87 9.34 -13.89 11.26
CA GLY A 87 8.13 -13.66 12.07
C GLY A 87 8.34 -13.85 13.58
N PRO A 88 7.61 -13.12 14.44
CA PRO A 88 6.76 -11.98 14.10
C PRO A 88 7.56 -10.73 13.74
N CYS A 89 7.22 -10.10 12.61
CA CYS A 89 7.88 -8.90 12.10
C CYS A 89 6.93 -7.69 12.03
N ARG A 90 7.48 -6.52 11.74
CA ARG A 90 6.70 -5.33 11.45
C ARG A 90 6.23 -5.36 10.00
N VAL A 91 5.00 -4.91 9.73
CA VAL A 91 4.43 -4.90 8.39
C VAL A 91 3.88 -3.51 8.09
N VAL A 92 4.27 -2.94 6.95
CA VAL A 92 3.81 -1.64 6.47
C VAL A 92 3.13 -1.85 5.13
N GLY A 93 1.89 -1.40 5.00
CA GLY A 93 1.15 -1.49 3.75
C GLY A 93 0.54 -0.16 3.34
N THR A 94 0.50 0.11 2.02
CA THR A 94 -0.22 1.27 1.48
C THR A 94 -1.33 0.84 0.53
N SER A 95 -2.51 1.47 0.60
CA SER A 95 -3.65 1.21 -0.27
C SER A 95 -4.02 -0.29 -0.30
N LEU A 96 -3.94 -0.98 -1.42
CA LEU A 96 -4.12 -2.45 -1.50
C LEU A 96 -3.19 -3.20 -0.54
N GLY A 97 -1.93 -2.76 -0.42
CA GLY A 97 -0.99 -3.32 0.56
C GLY A 97 -1.43 -3.14 2.01
N ALA A 98 -2.16 -2.07 2.33
CA ALA A 98 -2.75 -1.89 3.65
C ALA A 98 -3.92 -2.86 3.89
N PHE A 99 -4.72 -3.18 2.85
CA PHE A 99 -5.77 -4.21 2.96
C PHE A 99 -5.16 -5.60 3.22
N VAL A 100 -4.08 -5.94 2.50
CA VAL A 100 -3.32 -7.17 2.75
C VAL A 100 -2.79 -7.19 4.19
N THR A 101 -2.23 -6.07 4.67
CA THR A 101 -1.69 -5.95 6.03
C THR A 101 -2.78 -6.12 7.10
N GLN A 102 -3.97 -5.55 6.89
CA GLN A 102 -5.13 -5.71 7.78
C GLN A 102 -5.57 -7.18 7.89
N GLU A 103 -5.72 -7.85 6.75
CA GLU A 103 -6.13 -9.25 6.71
C GLU A 103 -5.04 -10.17 7.26
N LEU A 104 -3.75 -9.87 7.03
CA LEU A 104 -2.64 -10.60 7.62
C LEU A 104 -2.63 -10.44 9.15
N ALA A 105 -2.76 -9.21 9.66
CA ALA A 105 -2.81 -8.94 11.10
C ALA A 105 -4.03 -9.61 11.79
N LEU A 106 -5.14 -9.78 11.06
CA LEU A 106 -6.34 -10.46 11.54
C LEU A 106 -6.16 -11.99 11.55
N SER A 107 -5.68 -12.57 10.45
CA SER A 107 -5.65 -14.01 10.22
C SER A 107 -4.38 -14.70 10.71
N ARG A 108 -3.25 -13.98 10.73
CA ARG A 108 -1.92 -14.48 11.13
C ARG A 108 -1.22 -13.53 12.11
N PRO A 109 -1.85 -13.25 13.29
CA PRO A 109 -1.24 -12.40 14.32
C PRO A 109 0.09 -12.97 14.86
N ASP A 110 0.34 -14.26 14.65
CA ASP A 110 1.61 -14.93 14.97
C ASP A 110 2.79 -14.43 14.11
N LEU A 111 2.52 -13.87 12.93
CA LEU A 111 3.53 -13.34 12.00
C LEU A 111 3.72 -11.83 12.10
N VAL A 112 2.80 -11.11 12.76
CA VAL A 112 2.79 -9.65 12.79
C VAL A 112 3.03 -9.11 14.19
N ARG A 113 4.12 -8.37 14.37
CA ARG A 113 4.47 -7.69 15.63
C ARG A 113 3.80 -6.32 15.76
N GLN A 114 3.80 -5.53 14.69
CA GLN A 114 3.17 -4.22 14.56
C GLN A 114 2.74 -4.02 13.10
N ALA A 115 1.68 -3.27 12.87
CA ALA A 115 1.19 -2.97 11.52
C ALA A 115 1.03 -1.45 11.31
N VAL A 116 1.52 -0.93 10.16
CA VAL A 116 1.26 0.44 9.71
C VAL A 116 0.40 0.38 8.45
N LEU A 117 -0.75 1.03 8.50
CA LEU A 117 -1.80 1.01 7.49
C LEU A 117 -1.90 2.40 6.85
N ILE A 118 -1.27 2.58 5.69
CA ILE A 118 -1.20 3.89 5.01
C ILE A 118 -2.28 3.95 3.94
N ALA A 119 -3.05 5.04 3.88
CA ALA A 119 -4.07 5.27 2.86
C ALA A 119 -5.04 4.09 2.72
N THR A 120 -5.74 3.74 3.80
CA THR A 120 -6.54 2.53 3.93
C THR A 120 -8.03 2.79 4.07
N ARG A 121 -8.82 1.70 4.05
CA ARG A 121 -10.25 1.65 4.35
C ARG A 121 -10.69 0.24 4.74
N GLY A 122 -11.83 0.12 5.41
CA GLY A 122 -12.43 -1.17 5.81
C GLY A 122 -13.72 -1.53 5.06
N ARG A 123 -14.14 -0.68 4.11
CA ARG A 123 -15.29 -0.89 3.23
C ARG A 123 -15.15 -0.06 1.96
N THR A 124 -15.95 -0.38 0.96
CA THR A 124 -16.06 0.41 -0.28
C THR A 124 -17.35 1.21 -0.25
N ASP A 125 -17.26 2.54 -0.42
CA ASP A 125 -18.43 3.40 -0.58
C ASP A 125 -18.92 3.44 -2.04
N ALA A 126 -20.06 4.10 -2.27
CA ALA A 126 -20.70 4.13 -3.59
C ALA A 126 -19.81 4.77 -4.67
N LEU A 127 -19.07 5.86 -4.34
CA LEU A 127 -18.22 6.53 -5.31
C LEU A 127 -17.00 5.67 -5.69
N ARG A 128 -16.37 5.02 -4.70
CA ARG A 128 -15.22 4.12 -4.95
C ARG A 128 -15.63 2.89 -5.72
N ALA A 129 -16.79 2.31 -5.41
CA ALA A 129 -17.36 1.22 -6.20
C ALA A 129 -17.62 1.62 -7.65
N ALA A 130 -18.16 2.82 -7.88
CA ALA A 130 -18.39 3.34 -9.23
C ALA A 130 -17.08 3.61 -9.98
N LEU A 131 -16.09 4.21 -9.31
CA LEU A 131 -14.77 4.48 -9.90
C LEU A 131 -14.07 3.18 -10.30
N THR A 132 -13.98 2.21 -9.39
CA THR A 132 -13.36 0.91 -9.67
C THR A 132 -14.04 0.22 -10.85
N ARG A 133 -15.38 0.22 -10.89
CA ARG A 133 -16.13 -0.37 -12.01
C ARG A 133 -15.84 0.33 -13.33
N ALA A 134 -15.82 1.66 -13.36
CA ALA A 134 -15.52 2.43 -14.55
C ALA A 134 -14.09 2.18 -15.06
N GLU A 135 -13.11 2.07 -14.18
CA GLU A 135 -11.73 1.73 -14.54
C GLU A 135 -11.61 0.31 -15.10
N ILE A 136 -12.32 -0.65 -14.51
CA ILE A 136 -12.40 -2.03 -14.99
C ILE A 136 -13.05 -2.08 -16.38
N GLU A 137 -14.19 -1.41 -16.57
CA GLU A 137 -14.88 -1.33 -17.86
C GLU A 137 -14.00 -0.68 -18.93
N LEU A 138 -13.25 0.37 -18.59
CA LEU A 138 -12.30 1.02 -19.49
C LEU A 138 -11.20 0.05 -19.93
N TYR A 139 -10.62 -0.69 -18.99
CA TYR A 139 -9.58 -1.69 -19.27
C TYR A 139 -10.13 -2.82 -20.15
N ASP A 140 -11.27 -3.42 -19.76
CA ASP A 140 -11.88 -4.56 -20.44
C ASP A 140 -12.38 -4.20 -21.85
N ALA A 141 -12.70 -2.93 -22.10
CA ALA A 141 -13.02 -2.40 -23.43
C ALA A 141 -11.79 -2.27 -24.35
N GLY A 142 -10.56 -2.50 -23.83
CA GLY A 142 -9.32 -2.35 -24.59
C GLY A 142 -9.04 -0.91 -25.02
N VAL A 143 -9.57 0.08 -24.32
CA VAL A 143 -9.36 1.49 -24.63
C VAL A 143 -8.01 1.94 -24.06
N GLU A 144 -7.08 2.20 -24.95
CA GLU A 144 -5.80 2.80 -24.60
C GLU A 144 -5.91 4.32 -24.55
N LEU A 145 -5.74 4.88 -23.35
CA LEU A 145 -5.66 6.34 -23.19
C LEU A 145 -4.28 6.85 -23.63
N PRO A 146 -4.21 8.04 -24.28
CA PRO A 146 -2.93 8.69 -24.51
C PRO A 146 -2.15 8.82 -23.19
N VAL A 147 -0.86 8.45 -23.20
CA VAL A 147 -0.02 8.36 -21.98
C VAL A 147 -0.09 9.63 -21.14
N ARG A 148 0.04 10.80 -21.79
CA ARG A 148 -0.08 12.10 -21.10
C ARG A 148 -1.47 12.34 -20.47
N TYR A 149 -2.55 11.94 -21.14
CA TYR A 149 -3.89 12.05 -20.60
C TYR A 149 -4.07 11.15 -19.35
N ALA A 150 -3.59 9.92 -19.43
CA ALA A 150 -3.61 8.99 -18.30
C ALA A 150 -2.80 9.52 -17.11
N ALA A 151 -1.61 10.12 -17.35
CA ALA A 151 -0.79 10.76 -16.33
C ALA A 151 -1.53 11.92 -15.64
N VAL A 152 -2.17 12.80 -16.40
CA VAL A 152 -2.95 13.93 -15.87
C VAL A 152 -4.13 13.44 -15.04
N VAL A 153 -4.89 12.46 -15.52
CA VAL A 153 -6.02 11.88 -14.76
C VAL A 153 -5.53 11.23 -13.45
N ARG A 154 -4.38 10.55 -13.49
CA ARG A 154 -3.77 9.96 -12.30
C ARG A 154 -3.34 11.05 -11.31
N ALA A 155 -2.72 12.13 -11.77
CA ALA A 155 -2.36 13.27 -10.93
C ALA A 155 -3.60 13.86 -10.23
N LEU A 156 -4.65 14.18 -10.98
CA LEU A 156 -5.89 14.76 -10.45
C LEU A 156 -6.60 13.88 -9.42
N LYS A 157 -6.48 12.55 -9.53
CA LYS A 157 -7.08 11.60 -8.59
C LYS A 157 -6.25 11.38 -7.34
N SER A 158 -4.92 11.51 -7.43
CA SER A 158 -4.01 10.95 -6.44
C SER A 158 -3.16 11.98 -5.71
N LEU A 159 -3.02 13.18 -6.24
CA LEU A 159 -2.23 14.25 -5.63
C LEU A 159 -3.11 15.28 -4.93
N SER A 160 -2.55 15.92 -3.91
CA SER A 160 -3.20 17.00 -3.19
C SER A 160 -3.30 18.28 -4.04
N PRO A 161 -4.28 19.18 -3.77
CA PRO A 161 -4.32 20.50 -4.39
C PRO A 161 -3.01 21.29 -4.23
N ARG A 162 -2.36 21.17 -3.08
CA ARG A 162 -1.06 21.80 -2.81
C ARG A 162 0.02 21.35 -3.80
N THR A 163 0.07 20.06 -4.11
CA THR A 163 1.04 19.51 -5.08
C THR A 163 0.64 19.88 -6.51
N LEU A 164 -0.66 19.85 -6.84
CA LEU A 164 -1.17 20.23 -8.16
C LEU A 164 -0.91 21.71 -8.51
N ASP A 165 -0.91 22.60 -7.50
CA ASP A 165 -0.63 24.03 -7.67
C ASP A 165 0.88 24.35 -7.74
N ASN A 166 1.75 23.38 -7.48
CA ASN A 166 3.20 23.56 -7.54
C ASN A 166 3.72 23.20 -8.95
N GLU A 167 3.89 24.21 -9.81
CA GLU A 167 4.29 24.02 -11.21
C GLU A 167 5.60 23.21 -11.38
N ALA A 168 6.59 23.40 -10.52
CA ALA A 168 7.87 22.67 -10.60
C ALA A 168 7.67 21.20 -10.23
N ALA A 169 7.00 20.90 -9.13
CA ALA A 169 6.73 19.54 -8.70
C ALA A 169 5.81 18.81 -9.71
N MET A 170 4.85 19.50 -10.32
CA MET A 170 3.96 18.90 -11.29
C MET A 170 4.65 18.37 -12.54
N ALA A 171 5.70 19.05 -13.02
CA ALA A 171 6.47 18.55 -14.16
C ALA A 171 7.08 17.17 -13.83
N ASP A 172 7.73 17.06 -12.66
CA ASP A 172 8.36 15.81 -12.21
C ASP A 172 7.33 14.69 -11.98
N TRP A 173 6.15 15.01 -11.41
CA TRP A 173 5.07 14.07 -11.21
C TRP A 173 4.48 13.54 -12.52
N LEU A 174 4.27 14.40 -13.50
CA LEU A 174 3.76 13.99 -14.81
C LEU A 174 4.77 13.10 -15.53
N ASP A 175 6.06 13.45 -15.50
CA ASP A 175 7.12 12.62 -16.07
C ASP A 175 7.17 11.24 -15.38
N LEU A 176 7.07 11.20 -14.05
CA LEU A 176 7.02 9.93 -13.29
C LEU A 176 5.82 9.07 -13.71
N PHE A 177 4.64 9.66 -13.87
CA PHE A 177 3.43 8.93 -14.25
C PHE A 177 3.46 8.49 -15.71
N GLU A 178 4.05 9.26 -16.62
CA GLU A 178 4.26 8.85 -18.01
C GLU A 178 5.26 7.69 -18.13
N LEU A 179 6.31 7.66 -17.29
CA LEU A 179 7.32 6.58 -17.25
C LEU A 179 6.81 5.31 -16.58
N SER A 180 5.76 5.41 -15.76
CA SER A 180 5.20 4.29 -14.98
C SER A 180 3.71 4.10 -15.31
N PRO A 181 3.36 3.79 -16.56
CA PRO A 181 1.96 3.58 -16.91
C PRO A 181 1.40 2.36 -16.15
N ALA A 182 0.21 2.54 -15.59
CA ALA A 182 -0.53 1.41 -15.03
C ALA A 182 -1.05 0.53 -16.17
N GLY A 183 -0.98 -0.78 -16.01
CA GLY A 183 -1.46 -1.70 -17.03
C GLY A 183 -1.03 -3.14 -16.83
N GLY A 184 -1.41 -4.00 -17.77
CA GLY A 184 -1.14 -5.43 -17.75
C GLY A 184 -2.22 -6.25 -17.03
N PRO A 185 -2.25 -7.57 -17.31
CA PRO A 185 -3.31 -8.47 -16.80
C PRO A 185 -3.29 -8.60 -15.28
N GLY A 186 -2.11 -8.59 -14.66
CA GLY A 186 -1.99 -8.64 -13.21
C GLY A 186 -2.47 -7.36 -12.52
N HIS A 187 -2.26 -6.19 -13.14
CA HIS A 187 -2.84 -4.95 -12.65
C HIS A 187 -4.38 -5.02 -12.70
N ARG A 188 -4.93 -5.53 -13.81
CA ARG A 188 -6.37 -5.73 -13.95
C ARG A 188 -6.92 -6.65 -12.84
N ALA A 189 -6.24 -7.76 -12.54
CA ALA A 189 -6.61 -8.65 -11.46
C ALA A 189 -6.57 -7.95 -10.07
N GLN A 190 -5.59 -7.09 -9.83
CA GLN A 190 -5.54 -6.29 -8.60
C GLN A 190 -6.70 -5.27 -8.50
N MET A 191 -7.21 -4.75 -9.62
CA MET A 191 -8.37 -3.84 -9.62
C MET A 191 -9.63 -4.52 -9.05
N ASP A 192 -9.84 -5.81 -9.31
CA ASP A 192 -10.96 -6.56 -8.74
C ASP A 192 -10.93 -6.59 -7.20
N LEU A 193 -9.73 -6.56 -6.61
CA LEU A 193 -9.53 -6.53 -5.16
C LEU A 193 -9.80 -5.15 -4.53
N SER A 194 -9.95 -4.11 -5.36
CA SER A 194 -10.22 -2.75 -4.88
C SER A 194 -11.67 -2.56 -4.40
N THR A 195 -12.56 -3.53 -4.60
CA THR A 195 -13.90 -3.52 -4.03
C THR A 195 -13.91 -4.42 -2.79
N LEU A 196 -13.89 -3.79 -1.62
CA LEU A 196 -13.90 -4.49 -0.34
C LEU A 196 -15.34 -4.66 0.19
N ASP A 197 -15.64 -5.85 0.67
CA ASP A 197 -16.76 -6.08 1.56
C ASP A 197 -16.59 -5.28 2.86
N HIS A 198 -17.70 -5.12 3.62
CA HIS A 198 -17.65 -4.42 4.89
C HIS A 198 -16.90 -5.23 5.95
N ARG A 199 -15.63 -4.87 6.22
CA ARG A 199 -14.70 -5.62 7.08
C ARG A 199 -14.55 -5.06 8.49
N LEU A 200 -15.10 -3.88 8.79
CA LEU A 200 -14.88 -3.18 10.07
C LEU A 200 -15.23 -4.03 11.31
N GLU A 201 -16.29 -4.85 11.23
CA GLU A 201 -16.64 -5.75 12.34
C GLU A 201 -15.55 -6.83 12.57
N ALA A 202 -15.00 -7.39 11.51
CA ALA A 202 -13.91 -8.37 11.60
C ALA A 202 -12.63 -7.73 12.17
N TYR A 203 -12.34 -6.46 11.81
CA TYR A 203 -11.13 -5.76 12.28
C TYR A 203 -11.12 -5.49 13.78
N ARG A 204 -12.28 -5.55 14.46
CA ARG A 204 -12.32 -5.59 15.93
C ARG A 204 -11.58 -6.81 16.51
N GLY A 205 -11.32 -7.82 15.70
CA GLY A 205 -10.52 -9.01 16.05
C GLY A 205 -9.01 -8.81 15.98
N ILE A 206 -8.50 -7.75 15.36
CA ILE A 206 -7.06 -7.46 15.29
C ILE A 206 -6.54 -7.14 16.70
N ARG A 207 -5.45 -7.79 17.09
CA ARG A 207 -4.86 -7.66 18.44
C ARG A 207 -3.43 -7.13 18.43
N VAL A 208 -2.81 -7.04 17.25
CA VAL A 208 -1.47 -6.48 17.12
C VAL A 208 -1.55 -4.95 17.16
N PRO A 209 -0.56 -4.24 17.71
CA PRO A 209 -0.50 -2.78 17.66
C PRO A 209 -0.56 -2.29 16.22
N CYS A 210 -1.47 -1.35 15.94
CA CYS A 210 -1.67 -0.77 14.61
C CYS A 210 -1.57 0.75 14.63
N GLN A 211 -0.97 1.31 13.58
CA GLN A 211 -1.06 2.73 13.25
C GLN A 211 -1.78 2.88 11.91
N VAL A 212 -2.73 3.79 11.83
CA VAL A 212 -3.43 4.18 10.60
C VAL A 212 -2.98 5.58 10.20
N ILE A 213 -2.32 5.70 9.06
CA ILE A 213 -1.90 6.99 8.48
C ILE A 213 -2.84 7.33 7.33
N ALA A 214 -3.55 8.43 7.45
CA ALA A 214 -4.50 8.94 6.46
C ALA A 214 -4.04 10.29 5.92
N PHE A 215 -4.48 10.62 4.71
CA PHE A 215 -4.17 11.88 4.04
C PHE A 215 -5.43 12.71 3.85
N ALA A 216 -5.37 13.99 4.20
CA ALA A 216 -6.55 14.86 4.26
C ALA A 216 -7.22 15.06 2.90
N ASP A 217 -6.43 15.09 1.81
CA ASP A 217 -6.90 15.31 0.44
C ASP A 217 -7.01 14.01 -0.38
N ASP A 218 -6.97 12.82 0.26
CA ASP A 218 -7.07 11.53 -0.42
C ASP A 218 -8.48 11.27 -0.95
N LEU A 219 -8.63 11.22 -2.27
CA LEU A 219 -9.88 10.91 -2.96
C LEU A 219 -10.09 9.42 -3.19
N ILE A 220 -9.04 8.60 -3.10
CA ILE A 220 -9.08 7.14 -3.34
C ILE A 220 -9.46 6.39 -2.06
N THR A 221 -8.80 6.72 -0.95
CA THR A 221 -9.10 6.20 0.40
C THR A 221 -9.29 7.37 1.36
N PRO A 222 -10.46 8.05 1.30
CA PRO A 222 -10.69 9.27 2.06
C PRO A 222 -10.47 9.10 3.56
N PRO A 223 -9.99 10.13 4.27
CA PRO A 223 -9.59 10.04 5.66
C PRO A 223 -10.71 9.56 6.60
N HIS A 224 -11.98 9.80 6.28
CA HIS A 224 -13.10 9.30 7.09
C HIS A 224 -13.21 7.76 7.05
N LEU A 225 -12.89 7.12 5.89
CA LEU A 225 -12.88 5.65 5.79
C LEU A 225 -11.67 5.03 6.51
N ALA A 226 -10.53 5.71 6.50
CA ALA A 226 -9.35 5.32 7.28
C ALA A 226 -9.62 5.47 8.79
N ARG A 227 -10.33 6.52 9.20
CA ARG A 227 -10.76 6.71 10.59
C ARG A 227 -11.67 5.58 11.06
N GLU A 228 -12.61 5.12 10.23
CA GLU A 228 -13.45 3.96 10.55
C GLU A 228 -12.60 2.69 10.85
N VAL A 229 -11.48 2.50 10.13
CA VAL A 229 -10.54 1.39 10.40
C VAL A 229 -9.86 1.56 11.75
N ALA A 230 -9.34 2.76 12.03
CA ALA A 230 -8.70 3.05 13.31
C ALA A 230 -9.67 2.86 14.49
N ASP A 231 -10.90 3.33 14.35
CA ASP A 231 -11.94 3.18 15.38
C ASP A 231 -12.39 1.71 15.57
N ALA A 232 -12.27 0.88 14.54
CA ALA A 232 -12.61 -0.54 14.61
C ALA A 232 -11.51 -1.37 15.28
N ILE A 233 -10.23 -1.07 15.04
CA ILE A 233 -9.10 -1.82 15.59
C ILE A 233 -8.83 -1.38 17.03
N PRO A 234 -8.91 -2.27 18.04
CA PRO A 234 -8.69 -1.88 19.43
C PRO A 234 -7.29 -1.31 19.67
N GLY A 235 -7.23 -0.06 20.17
CA GLY A 235 -5.97 0.60 20.50
C GLY A 235 -5.15 1.09 19.30
N ALA A 236 -5.72 1.15 18.11
CA ALA A 236 -5.01 1.69 16.95
C ALA A 236 -4.75 3.20 17.11
N GLU A 237 -3.53 3.61 16.75
CA GLU A 237 -3.16 5.01 16.60
C GLU A 237 -3.68 5.54 15.26
N TYR A 238 -4.07 6.79 15.21
CA TYR A 238 -4.53 7.44 13.98
C TYR A 238 -3.80 8.74 13.75
N GLU A 239 -3.17 8.86 12.60
CA GLU A 239 -2.47 10.06 12.16
C GLU A 239 -3.10 10.60 10.88
N LEU A 240 -3.52 11.87 10.88
CA LEU A 240 -4.00 12.58 9.70
C LEU A 240 -2.94 13.55 9.23
N ILE A 241 -2.45 13.37 8.00
CA ILE A 241 -1.45 14.25 7.40
C ILE A 241 -2.15 15.20 6.42
N GLU A 242 -2.05 16.50 6.73
CA GLU A 242 -2.67 17.57 5.97
C GLU A 242 -1.95 17.85 4.65
N GLY A 243 -2.70 18.33 3.63
CA GLY A 243 -2.16 18.75 2.35
C GLY A 243 -1.50 17.63 1.53
N CYS A 244 -1.96 16.42 1.70
CA CYS A 244 -1.49 15.24 0.98
C CYS A 244 -2.67 14.47 0.39
N GLY A 245 -2.52 14.02 -0.86
CA GLY A 245 -3.44 13.10 -1.54
C GLY A 245 -3.05 11.64 -1.32
N HIS A 246 -3.52 10.76 -2.19
CA HIS A 246 -3.30 9.31 -2.07
C HIS A 246 -1.82 8.89 -2.06
N TYR A 247 -0.97 9.67 -2.71
CA TYR A 247 0.48 9.49 -2.70
C TYR A 247 1.19 10.30 -1.61
N GLY A 248 0.52 10.60 -0.49
CA GLY A 248 1.07 11.41 0.60
C GLY A 248 2.41 10.93 1.12
N TYR A 249 2.69 9.62 1.08
CA TYR A 249 4.00 9.06 1.43
C TYR A 249 5.15 9.45 0.47
N LEU A 250 4.80 10.01 -0.70
CA LEU A 250 5.73 10.60 -1.67
C LEU A 250 5.61 12.14 -1.71
N GLU A 251 4.43 12.72 -1.42
CA GLU A 251 4.21 14.16 -1.40
C GLU A 251 4.84 14.82 -0.16
N ASP A 252 4.75 14.17 1.00
CA ASP A 252 5.39 14.59 2.26
C ASP A 252 6.07 13.39 2.96
N PRO A 253 7.14 12.85 2.36
CA PRO A 253 7.82 11.70 2.92
C PRO A 253 8.42 11.98 4.30
N THR A 254 8.76 13.22 4.61
CA THR A 254 9.35 13.60 5.90
C THR A 254 8.36 13.37 7.04
N THR A 255 7.13 13.88 6.90
CA THR A 255 6.10 13.72 7.93
C THR A 255 5.65 12.26 8.05
N VAL A 256 5.43 11.57 6.90
CA VAL A 256 5.02 10.16 6.90
C VAL A 256 6.09 9.26 7.52
N ASN A 257 7.36 9.44 7.13
CA ASN A 257 8.45 8.63 7.67
C ASN A 257 8.64 8.87 9.17
N LYS A 258 8.51 10.13 9.63
CA LYS A 258 8.57 10.45 11.07
C LYS A 258 7.49 9.69 11.84
N ALA A 259 6.21 9.82 11.44
CA ALA A 259 5.10 9.15 12.11
C ALA A 259 5.29 7.62 12.14
N MET A 260 5.66 7.03 11.00
CA MET A 260 5.92 5.60 10.88
C MET A 260 7.09 5.13 11.77
N VAL A 261 8.22 5.83 11.74
CA VAL A 261 9.41 5.48 12.54
C VAL A 261 9.11 5.60 14.04
N GLU A 262 8.47 6.67 14.48
CA GLU A 262 8.09 6.87 15.89
C GLU A 262 7.22 5.71 16.41
N PHE A 263 6.21 5.30 15.65
CA PHE A 263 5.38 4.14 15.99
C PHE A 263 6.18 2.83 16.02
N LEU A 264 6.97 2.55 14.98
CA LEU A 264 7.69 1.28 14.85
C LEU A 264 8.82 1.13 15.88
N THR A 265 9.42 2.23 16.34
CA THR A 265 10.47 2.23 17.39
C THR A 265 9.92 2.34 18.80
N GLY A 266 8.63 2.67 18.96
CA GLY A 266 8.04 2.95 20.28
C GLY A 266 8.52 4.27 20.89
N THR A 267 9.00 5.22 20.08
CA THR A 267 9.53 6.52 20.50
C THR A 267 8.52 7.66 20.33
N ALA A 268 7.23 7.35 20.12
CA ALA A 268 6.18 8.36 20.04
C ALA A 268 6.27 9.30 21.26
N ALA A 269 6.35 10.59 21.01
CA ALA A 269 6.37 11.60 22.07
C ALA A 269 5.03 11.56 22.83
N HIS A 270 5.10 11.30 24.13
CA HIS A 270 3.97 11.41 25.05
C HIS A 270 3.59 12.87 25.26
#